data_737815c2d47aa34837ebe0347a6eb555
#
_entry.id   737815c2d47aa34837ebe0347a6eb555
#
_cell.length_a   1.000
_cell.length_b   1.000
_cell.length_c   1.000
_cell.angle_alpha   90.00
_cell.angle_beta   90.00
_cell.angle_gamma   90.00
#
_symmetry.space_group_name_H-M   'P 1'
#
loop_
_entity.id
_entity.type
_entity.pdbx_description
1 polymer ?
#
loop_
_entity_poly.entity_id
_entity_poly.type
_entity_poly.pdbx_seq_one_letter_code
_entity_poly.pdbx_strand_id
1 'polypeptide(L)'
;MSASASAAMKKAYPSVDLEGHNLPPSPAPSSPHTGRRYAIATELVYTEGNDQYNASSIPIYQSATFKQTSGGGGGEYDYTRSGNPTRTHLERHLAKIMSAQRALVVSSGMAALDVITRLLRPGDEVVTGDDLYGGTNRLLKYLSTHGGIVVHHVDTTRPEAVREVLSDKTSMVLLETPTNPLIKVVDIPQIATAAHEANANCLVAVDNTMLSPLLLNPLELGADIVYESGTKYLSGHHDLMAGVIAVNDLELGERLYFPINASGCGLSPFDSWLLMRGVKTLKVRLDQQQTNAQRIAEFLESHGFKVRYPGLRSHPQYALHHSMARGSGAVLSFETGDVGVSERIVESAKLWAISVSFGCVNSLISMPCRMSHASIDAKTRAERAMPEDLIRLCVGIEDVDDLIDDLRRALVQAGAVNVRLDDIEASQ
;
A
#
# COMPACT_ATOMS: atom_id res chain seq x y z
N MET A 1 46.23 -10.27 5.17
CA MET A 1 45.03 -9.68 5.76
C MET A 1 43.88 -10.03 4.85
N SER A 2 43.13 -11.07 5.22
CA SER A 2 42.05 -11.65 4.43
C SER A 2 40.76 -10.91 4.73
N ALA A 3 40.16 -10.30 3.71
CA ALA A 3 38.80 -9.83 3.78
C ALA A 3 37.87 -11.03 3.68
N SER A 4 37.17 -11.35 4.75
CA SER A 4 36.08 -12.33 4.78
C SER A 4 34.89 -11.75 4.02
N ALA A 5 34.64 -12.24 2.82
CA ALA A 5 33.37 -12.04 2.16
C ALA A 5 32.30 -12.84 2.93
N SER A 6 31.39 -12.15 3.57
CA SER A 6 30.14 -12.73 4.09
C SER A 6 29.35 -13.26 2.90
N ALA A 7 29.33 -14.58 2.73
CA ALA A 7 28.42 -15.23 1.83
C ALA A 7 27.01 -15.08 2.40
N ALA A 8 26.21 -14.22 1.80
CA ALA A 8 24.78 -14.16 2.09
C ALA A 8 24.20 -15.58 1.83
N MET A 9 23.69 -16.20 2.89
CA MET A 9 22.99 -17.49 2.79
C MET A 9 21.80 -17.29 1.86
N LYS A 10 21.80 -17.97 0.71
CA LYS A 10 20.65 -18.01 -0.19
C LYS A 10 19.48 -18.64 0.59
N LYS A 11 18.39 -17.91 0.74
CA LYS A 11 17.15 -18.43 1.31
C LYS A 11 16.69 -19.64 0.48
N ALA A 12 16.55 -20.81 1.15
CA ALA A 12 15.96 -21.99 0.53
C ALA A 12 14.44 -21.88 0.65
N TYR A 13 13.80 -21.27 -0.34
CA TYR A 13 12.33 -21.26 -0.40
C TYR A 13 11.81 -22.68 -0.68
N PRO A 14 10.66 -23.09 -0.09
CA PRO A 14 10.03 -24.34 -0.44
C PRO A 14 9.78 -24.35 -1.94
N SER A 15 10.33 -25.34 -2.65
CA SER A 15 10.16 -25.47 -4.10
C SER A 15 8.68 -25.62 -4.43
N VAL A 16 8.13 -24.67 -5.20
CA VAL A 16 6.93 -24.96 -5.97
C VAL A 16 7.37 -25.96 -7.04
N ASP A 17 6.79 -27.16 -7.00
CA ASP A 17 7.04 -28.14 -8.04
C ASP A 17 6.44 -27.61 -9.35
N LEU A 18 7.30 -27.07 -10.19
CA LEU A 18 6.96 -26.57 -11.52
C LEU A 18 7.28 -27.61 -12.59
N GLU A 19 7.72 -28.85 -12.20
CA GLU A 19 7.97 -29.93 -13.15
C GLU A 19 6.66 -30.26 -13.90
N GLY A 20 6.71 -30.07 -15.20
CA GLY A 20 5.58 -30.33 -16.11
C GLY A 20 4.77 -29.13 -16.56
N HIS A 21 5.02 -27.93 -16.04
CA HIS A 21 4.36 -26.71 -16.51
C HIS A 21 5.28 -25.94 -17.48
N ASN A 22 5.14 -26.17 -18.79
CA ASN A 22 5.70 -25.32 -19.83
C ASN A 22 4.97 -23.95 -19.84
N LEU A 23 5.26 -23.11 -18.85
CA LEU A 23 4.82 -21.73 -18.90
C LEU A 23 5.72 -20.96 -19.86
N PRO A 24 5.16 -20.04 -20.66
CA PRO A 24 5.99 -19.11 -21.40
C PRO A 24 6.87 -18.35 -20.42
N PRO A 25 8.14 -18.08 -20.78
CA PRO A 25 9.04 -17.35 -19.90
C PRO A 25 8.40 -16.02 -19.54
N SER A 26 8.50 -15.65 -18.25
CA SER A 26 8.15 -14.30 -17.83
C SER A 26 8.92 -13.30 -18.67
N PRO A 27 8.30 -12.18 -19.09
CA PRO A 27 9.03 -11.11 -19.75
C PRO A 27 10.29 -10.78 -18.96
N ALA A 28 11.43 -10.72 -19.63
CA ALA A 28 12.73 -10.56 -18.98
C ALA A 28 12.69 -9.43 -17.93
N PRO A 29 13.21 -9.67 -16.72
CA PRO A 29 13.32 -8.63 -15.71
C PRO A 29 14.05 -7.43 -16.30
N SER A 30 13.72 -6.25 -15.81
CA SER A 30 14.41 -5.02 -16.19
C SER A 30 15.92 -5.23 -16.13
N SER A 31 16.63 -4.68 -17.12
CA SER A 31 18.09 -4.64 -17.17
C SER A 31 18.68 -4.34 -15.79
N PRO A 32 19.74 -5.04 -15.35
CA PRO A 32 20.37 -4.73 -14.07
C PRO A 32 20.69 -3.26 -14.02
N HIS A 33 20.40 -2.61 -12.89
CA HIS A 33 20.64 -1.19 -12.70
C HIS A 33 22.10 -0.86 -12.94
N THR A 34 22.45 -0.49 -14.15
CA THR A 34 23.78 -0.01 -14.50
C THR A 34 23.83 1.47 -14.21
N GLY A 35 24.28 1.84 -13.00
CA GLY A 35 24.91 3.13 -12.83
C GLY A 35 24.05 4.18 -12.16
N ARG A 36 23.61 5.22 -12.73
CA ARG A 36 23.16 6.44 -12.10
C ARG A 36 21.66 6.44 -11.87
N ARG A 37 21.21 6.32 -10.59
CA ARG A 37 19.82 6.56 -10.20
C ARG A 37 19.56 8.06 -10.07
N TYR A 38 18.54 8.56 -10.74
CA TYR A 38 18.08 9.93 -10.58
C TYR A 38 17.29 10.10 -9.26
N ALA A 39 17.03 11.36 -8.88
CA ALA A 39 16.09 11.62 -7.80
C ALA A 39 14.70 11.08 -8.13
N ILE A 40 13.94 10.64 -7.12
CA ILE A 40 12.64 9.97 -7.30
C ILE A 40 11.67 10.80 -8.15
N ALA A 41 11.68 12.14 -8.05
CA ALA A 41 10.86 13.01 -8.87
C ALA A 41 11.14 12.86 -10.37
N THR A 42 12.40 12.67 -10.75
CA THR A 42 12.81 12.41 -12.14
C THR A 42 12.45 10.99 -12.55
N GLU A 43 12.68 10.01 -11.65
CA GLU A 43 12.36 8.61 -11.91
C GLU A 43 10.87 8.39 -12.19
N LEU A 44 9.99 9.11 -11.50
CA LEU A 44 8.54 9.02 -11.69
C LEU A 44 8.08 9.45 -13.09
N VAL A 45 8.77 10.41 -13.72
CA VAL A 45 8.37 10.95 -15.03
C VAL A 45 9.20 10.40 -16.17
N TYR A 46 10.45 10.05 -15.90
CA TYR A 46 11.38 9.56 -16.91
C TYR A 46 11.17 8.07 -17.16
N THR A 47 10.69 7.73 -18.33
CA THR A 47 10.50 6.36 -18.79
C THR A 47 11.51 6.04 -19.88
N GLU A 48 12.27 4.98 -19.69
CA GLU A 48 13.14 4.43 -20.72
C GLU A 48 12.32 3.57 -21.68
N GLY A 49 12.69 3.59 -22.92
CA GLY A 49 12.09 2.76 -23.96
C GLY A 49 11.45 3.59 -25.06
N ASN A 50 11.87 3.29 -26.27
CA ASN A 50 11.32 3.87 -27.49
C ASN A 50 10.51 2.77 -28.18
N ASP A 51 9.31 3.12 -28.61
CA ASP A 51 8.64 2.32 -29.64
C ASP A 51 9.23 2.62 -31.02
N GLN A 52 8.73 1.93 -32.04
CA GLN A 52 9.19 2.10 -33.43
C GLN A 52 9.01 3.54 -33.97
N TYR A 53 8.25 4.39 -33.31
CA TYR A 53 7.94 5.77 -33.71
C TYR A 53 8.53 6.82 -32.75
N ASN A 54 9.27 6.42 -31.72
CA ASN A 54 9.76 7.30 -30.64
C ASN A 54 8.63 8.10 -29.97
N ALA A 55 7.50 7.47 -29.71
CA ALA A 55 6.35 8.12 -29.08
C ALA A 55 6.67 8.59 -27.66
N SER A 56 6.27 9.81 -27.30
CA SER A 56 6.45 10.37 -25.96
C SER A 56 5.61 9.67 -24.89
N SER A 57 4.57 8.93 -25.27
CA SER A 57 3.75 8.09 -24.41
C SER A 57 3.83 6.66 -24.90
N ILE A 58 3.83 5.70 -23.97
CA ILE A 58 3.84 4.28 -24.32
C ILE A 58 2.56 3.92 -25.09
N PRO A 59 2.64 3.06 -26.11
CA PRO A 59 1.48 2.54 -26.82
C PRO A 59 0.63 1.62 -25.93
N ILE A 60 -0.68 1.56 -26.19
CA ILE A 60 -1.59 0.60 -25.59
C ILE A 60 -1.70 -0.61 -26.52
N TYR A 61 -1.11 -1.73 -26.15
CA TYR A 61 -1.22 -3.00 -26.86
C TYR A 61 -2.43 -3.78 -26.35
N GLN A 62 -3.61 -3.46 -26.91
CA GLN A 62 -4.89 -4.10 -26.50
C GLN A 62 -5.09 -5.49 -27.13
N SER A 63 -4.08 -6.07 -27.72
CA SER A 63 -4.13 -7.42 -28.30
C SER A 63 -4.19 -8.49 -27.21
N ALA A 64 -5.07 -9.48 -27.36
CA ALA A 64 -5.10 -10.64 -26.49
C ALA A 64 -4.01 -11.66 -26.87
N THR A 65 -3.67 -11.78 -28.16
CA THR A 65 -2.72 -12.74 -28.69
C THR A 65 -1.67 -12.06 -29.55
N PHE A 66 -0.46 -12.63 -29.58
CA PHE A 66 0.65 -12.14 -30.40
C PHE A 66 1.10 -13.25 -31.36
N LYS A 67 1.24 -12.91 -32.65
CA LYS A 67 1.69 -13.86 -33.68
C LYS A 67 3.12 -14.27 -33.42
N GLN A 68 3.37 -15.56 -33.51
CA GLN A 68 4.70 -16.13 -33.35
C GLN A 68 5.44 -16.18 -34.70
N THR A 69 6.79 -16.19 -34.65
CA THR A 69 7.63 -16.25 -35.83
C THR A 69 7.86 -17.67 -36.32
N SER A 70 7.59 -18.69 -35.46
CA SER A 70 7.70 -20.10 -35.81
C SER A 70 6.70 -20.95 -35.02
N GLY A 71 6.49 -22.19 -35.41
CA GLY A 71 5.65 -23.16 -34.68
C GLY A 71 6.19 -23.53 -33.29
N GLY A 72 7.46 -23.27 -33.01
CA GLY A 72 8.10 -23.45 -31.70
C GLY A 72 8.09 -22.18 -30.82
N GLY A 73 7.40 -21.12 -31.23
CA GLY A 73 7.41 -19.82 -30.55
C GLY A 73 8.42 -18.84 -31.14
N GLY A 74 9.02 -17.96 -30.35
CA GLY A 74 10.09 -17.04 -30.74
C GLY A 74 9.77 -15.56 -30.60
N GLY A 75 8.57 -15.21 -30.12
CA GLY A 75 8.21 -13.85 -29.71
C GLY A 75 8.40 -13.63 -28.20
N GLU A 76 8.67 -12.38 -27.79
CA GLU A 76 8.71 -11.98 -26.36
C GLU A 76 7.34 -12.16 -25.70
N TYR A 77 6.25 -12.02 -26.46
CA TYR A 77 4.88 -12.16 -26.01
C TYR A 77 4.13 -13.18 -26.88
N ASP A 78 3.23 -13.92 -26.27
CA ASP A 78 2.31 -14.87 -26.90
C ASP A 78 0.86 -14.54 -26.60
N TYR A 79 0.55 -14.28 -25.33
CA TYR A 79 -0.78 -14.07 -24.83
C TYR A 79 -0.79 -13.04 -23.68
N THR A 80 -1.72 -12.09 -23.69
CA THR A 80 -1.75 -10.97 -22.73
C THR A 80 -1.89 -11.39 -21.26
N ARG A 81 -2.47 -12.57 -20.97
CA ARG A 81 -2.50 -13.10 -19.61
C ARG A 81 -1.07 -13.35 -19.09
N SER A 82 -0.21 -13.94 -19.91
CA SER A 82 1.19 -14.24 -19.56
C SER A 82 2.07 -12.98 -19.60
N GLY A 83 1.94 -12.14 -20.62
CA GLY A 83 2.72 -10.92 -20.78
C GLY A 83 2.10 -9.97 -21.79
N ASN A 84 2.30 -8.67 -21.59
CA ASN A 84 1.81 -7.64 -22.50
C ASN A 84 2.78 -6.46 -22.50
N PRO A 85 3.16 -5.89 -23.66
CA PRO A 85 4.15 -4.81 -23.74
C PRO A 85 3.82 -3.61 -22.87
N THR A 86 2.55 -3.17 -22.81
CA THR A 86 2.11 -2.03 -22.01
C THR A 86 2.24 -2.34 -20.51
N ARG A 87 1.78 -3.54 -20.08
CA ARG A 87 1.91 -3.99 -18.68
C ARG A 87 3.38 -4.16 -18.27
N THR A 88 4.19 -4.79 -19.10
CA THR A 88 5.62 -4.98 -18.83
C THR A 88 6.36 -3.64 -18.69
N HIS A 89 5.98 -2.63 -19.50
CA HIS A 89 6.58 -1.31 -19.37
C HIS A 89 6.24 -0.67 -18.01
N LEU A 90 4.98 -0.78 -17.56
CA LEU A 90 4.58 -0.31 -16.23
C LEU A 90 5.32 -1.06 -15.13
N GLU A 91 5.42 -2.39 -15.21
CA GLU A 91 6.11 -3.23 -14.22
C GLU A 91 7.59 -2.85 -14.08
N ARG A 92 8.28 -2.64 -15.20
CA ARG A 92 9.68 -2.16 -15.22
C ARG A 92 9.81 -0.79 -14.57
N HIS A 93 8.89 0.12 -14.85
CA HIS A 93 8.89 1.45 -14.25
C HIS A 93 8.62 1.42 -12.74
N LEU A 94 7.64 0.63 -12.30
CA LEU A 94 7.34 0.44 -10.88
C LEU A 94 8.51 -0.22 -10.15
N ALA A 95 9.15 -1.24 -10.70
CA ALA A 95 10.34 -1.85 -10.12
C ALA A 95 11.42 -0.80 -9.84
N LYS A 96 11.67 0.11 -10.81
CA LYS A 96 12.64 1.19 -10.68
C LYS A 96 12.32 2.14 -9.53
N ILE A 97 11.08 2.63 -9.43
CA ILE A 97 10.68 3.59 -8.39
C ILE A 97 10.53 2.95 -7.00
N MET A 98 10.29 1.64 -6.94
CA MET A 98 10.18 0.86 -5.70
C MET A 98 11.53 0.29 -5.24
N SER A 99 12.64 0.61 -5.90
CA SER A 99 13.98 0.02 -5.65
C SER A 99 13.97 -1.51 -5.67
N ALA A 100 13.16 -2.09 -6.54
CA ALA A 100 12.96 -3.53 -6.68
C ALA A 100 13.66 -4.08 -7.92
N GLN A 101 14.03 -5.37 -7.88
CA GLN A 101 14.50 -6.09 -9.05
C GLN A 101 13.34 -6.48 -9.98
N ARG A 102 12.15 -6.66 -9.41
CA ARG A 102 10.95 -7.02 -10.15
C ARG A 102 9.70 -6.42 -9.52
N ALA A 103 8.80 -5.92 -10.35
CA ALA A 103 7.43 -5.60 -9.97
C ALA A 103 6.44 -6.36 -10.86
N LEU A 104 5.28 -6.67 -10.31
CA LEU A 104 4.17 -7.35 -10.96
C LEU A 104 2.90 -6.54 -10.70
N VAL A 105 2.04 -6.40 -11.70
CA VAL A 105 0.78 -5.67 -11.54
C VAL A 105 -0.43 -6.54 -11.79
N VAL A 106 -1.41 -6.40 -10.91
CA VAL A 106 -2.64 -7.21 -10.87
C VAL A 106 -3.88 -6.32 -10.76
N SER A 107 -5.07 -6.92 -10.93
CA SER A 107 -6.35 -6.23 -11.04
C SER A 107 -6.80 -5.44 -9.80
N SER A 108 -6.22 -5.67 -8.63
CA SER A 108 -6.54 -4.94 -7.40
C SER A 108 -5.50 -5.18 -6.30
N GLY A 109 -5.47 -4.33 -5.26
CA GLY A 109 -4.66 -4.58 -4.07
C GLY A 109 -5.00 -5.90 -3.38
N MET A 110 -6.28 -6.30 -3.38
CA MET A 110 -6.69 -7.62 -2.85
C MET A 110 -6.19 -8.78 -3.71
N ALA A 111 -6.12 -8.61 -5.04
CA ALA A 111 -5.50 -9.61 -5.91
C ALA A 111 -4.00 -9.73 -5.65
N ALA A 112 -3.31 -8.62 -5.33
CA ALA A 112 -1.90 -8.65 -4.94
C ALA A 112 -1.72 -9.46 -3.65
N LEU A 113 -2.53 -9.21 -2.63
CA LEU A 113 -2.48 -9.95 -1.37
C LEU A 113 -2.83 -11.44 -1.57
N ASP A 114 -3.87 -11.76 -2.37
CA ASP A 114 -4.23 -13.15 -2.69
C ASP A 114 -3.05 -13.89 -3.37
N VAL A 115 -2.39 -13.26 -4.34
CA VAL A 115 -1.19 -13.81 -4.99
C VAL A 115 -0.08 -14.08 -3.98
N ILE A 116 0.18 -13.15 -3.06
CA ILE A 116 1.20 -13.30 -2.01
C ILE A 116 0.84 -14.48 -1.08
N THR A 117 -0.40 -14.57 -0.66
CA THR A 117 -0.85 -15.65 0.25
C THR A 117 -0.86 -17.03 -0.39
N ARG A 118 -0.81 -17.16 -1.72
CA ARG A 118 -0.64 -18.43 -2.42
C ARG A 118 0.77 -19.05 -2.28
N LEU A 119 1.71 -18.32 -1.70
CA LEU A 119 3.00 -18.87 -1.27
C LEU A 119 2.88 -19.76 -0.03
N LEU A 120 1.78 -19.61 0.74
CA LEU A 120 1.52 -20.36 1.97
C LEU A 120 0.97 -21.76 1.69
N ARG A 121 1.21 -22.67 2.62
CA ARG A 121 0.72 -24.05 2.63
C ARG A 121 -0.14 -24.32 3.85
N PRO A 122 -1.05 -25.31 3.81
CA PRO A 122 -1.77 -25.73 5.00
C PRO A 122 -0.83 -26.07 6.16
N GLY A 123 -1.07 -25.48 7.31
CA GLY A 123 -0.23 -25.61 8.52
C GLY A 123 0.78 -24.48 8.70
N ASP A 124 1.00 -23.63 7.70
CA ASP A 124 1.84 -22.44 7.84
C ASP A 124 1.19 -21.42 8.79
N GLU A 125 2.05 -20.68 9.50
CA GLU A 125 1.64 -19.62 10.40
C GLU A 125 1.92 -18.24 9.79
N VAL A 126 0.94 -17.34 9.94
CA VAL A 126 1.01 -15.93 9.55
C VAL A 126 0.89 -15.06 10.79
N VAL A 127 1.86 -14.19 11.04
CA VAL A 127 1.79 -13.17 12.08
C VAL A 127 1.45 -11.83 11.45
N THR A 128 0.45 -11.12 11.99
CA THR A 128 -0.03 -9.86 11.42
C THR A 128 -0.55 -8.90 12.48
N GLY A 129 -0.79 -7.65 12.10
CA GLY A 129 -1.30 -6.61 12.99
C GLY A 129 -2.74 -6.86 13.48
N ASP A 130 -3.08 -6.22 14.58
CA ASP A 130 -4.43 -6.15 15.14
C ASP A 130 -5.29 -5.09 14.43
N ASP A 131 -4.66 -4.09 13.83
CA ASP A 131 -5.30 -3.02 13.04
C ASP A 131 -4.94 -3.22 11.56
N LEU A 132 -5.85 -3.80 10.80
CA LEU A 132 -5.68 -4.16 9.40
C LEU A 132 -6.86 -3.67 8.56
N TYR A 133 -6.59 -3.38 7.31
CA TYR A 133 -7.65 -3.16 6.33
C TYR A 133 -8.68 -4.31 6.36
N GLY A 134 -9.97 -3.96 6.33
CA GLY A 134 -11.06 -4.95 6.44
C GLY A 134 -11.04 -6.04 5.37
N GLY A 135 -10.51 -5.75 4.17
CA GLY A 135 -10.30 -6.73 3.10
C GLY A 135 -9.24 -7.76 3.46
N THR A 136 -8.12 -7.31 3.99
CA THR A 136 -7.01 -8.17 4.48
C THR A 136 -7.52 -9.13 5.56
N ASN A 137 -8.24 -8.60 6.56
CA ASN A 137 -8.80 -9.41 7.63
C ASN A 137 -9.79 -10.48 7.10
N ARG A 138 -10.63 -10.14 6.11
CA ARG A 138 -11.54 -11.11 5.48
C ARG A 138 -10.80 -12.22 4.75
N LEU A 139 -9.76 -11.90 3.99
CA LEU A 139 -8.95 -12.89 3.28
C LEU A 139 -8.23 -13.82 4.26
N LEU A 140 -7.59 -13.28 5.29
CA LEU A 140 -6.90 -14.09 6.31
C LEU A 140 -7.88 -15.00 7.05
N LYS A 141 -9.08 -14.52 7.39
CA LYS A 141 -10.13 -15.37 7.98
C LYS A 141 -10.56 -16.49 7.04
N TYR A 142 -10.72 -16.20 5.75
CA TYR A 142 -11.03 -17.23 4.75
C TYR A 142 -9.93 -18.28 4.66
N LEU A 143 -8.67 -17.87 4.59
CA LEU A 143 -7.51 -18.77 4.54
C LEU A 143 -7.38 -19.62 5.81
N SER A 144 -7.66 -19.04 6.98
CA SER A 144 -7.67 -19.80 8.23
C SER A 144 -8.78 -20.84 8.24
N THR A 145 -9.97 -20.50 7.76
CA THR A 145 -11.14 -21.40 7.78
C THR A 145 -11.07 -22.50 6.72
N HIS A 146 -10.56 -22.19 5.53
CA HIS A 146 -10.61 -23.08 4.36
C HIS A 146 -9.24 -23.52 3.85
N GLY A 147 -8.19 -22.77 4.13
CA GLY A 147 -6.83 -23.03 3.66
C GLY A 147 -5.92 -23.71 4.68
N GLY A 148 -6.39 -23.89 5.92
CA GLY A 148 -5.59 -24.48 6.99
C GLY A 148 -4.42 -23.60 7.45
N ILE A 149 -4.48 -22.30 7.21
CA ILE A 149 -3.47 -21.32 7.64
C ILE A 149 -3.77 -20.89 9.09
N VAL A 150 -2.74 -20.85 9.94
CA VAL A 150 -2.85 -20.34 11.30
C VAL A 150 -2.51 -18.84 11.29
N VAL A 151 -3.41 -18.00 11.80
CA VAL A 151 -3.22 -16.54 11.79
C VAL A 151 -3.15 -16.01 13.23
N HIS A 152 -2.05 -15.35 13.54
CA HIS A 152 -1.81 -14.67 14.81
C HIS A 152 -1.95 -13.16 14.63
N HIS A 153 -2.94 -12.56 15.29
CA HIS A 153 -3.12 -11.11 15.34
C HIS A 153 -2.46 -10.56 16.59
N VAL A 154 -1.53 -9.62 16.44
CA VAL A 154 -0.79 -8.99 17.54
C VAL A 154 -0.69 -7.48 17.35
N ASP A 155 -0.41 -6.75 18.42
CA ASP A 155 -0.04 -5.33 18.29
C ASP A 155 1.37 -5.21 17.72
N THR A 156 1.45 -4.99 16.41
CA THR A 156 2.73 -4.87 15.68
C THR A 156 3.50 -3.59 15.97
N THR A 157 2.94 -2.65 16.72
CA THR A 157 3.70 -1.50 17.25
C THR A 157 4.64 -1.89 18.39
N ARG A 158 4.49 -3.13 18.90
CA ARG A 158 5.29 -3.72 19.97
C ARG A 158 6.08 -4.91 19.43
N PRO A 159 7.33 -4.72 19.01
CA PRO A 159 8.15 -5.81 18.46
C PRO A 159 8.29 -7.02 19.39
N GLU A 160 8.20 -6.82 20.71
CA GLU A 160 8.20 -7.90 21.70
C GLU A 160 6.98 -8.81 21.53
N ALA A 161 5.78 -8.23 21.34
CA ALA A 161 4.56 -9.00 21.13
C ALA A 161 4.62 -9.82 19.82
N VAL A 162 5.31 -9.30 18.80
CA VAL A 162 5.57 -10.06 17.57
C VAL A 162 6.52 -11.22 17.87
N ARG A 163 7.61 -11.00 18.59
CA ARG A 163 8.60 -12.03 18.94
C ARG A 163 8.00 -13.18 19.75
N GLU A 164 7.06 -12.89 20.65
CA GLU A 164 6.41 -13.90 21.50
C GLU A 164 5.62 -14.95 20.70
N VAL A 165 5.14 -14.59 19.48
CA VAL A 165 4.33 -15.49 18.63
C VAL A 165 5.10 -16.06 17.45
N LEU A 166 6.30 -15.54 17.15
CA LEU A 166 7.13 -16.07 16.08
C LEU A 166 7.64 -17.48 16.43
N SER A 167 7.61 -18.37 15.44
CA SER A 167 8.09 -19.74 15.54
C SER A 167 8.80 -20.20 14.27
N ASP A 168 9.37 -21.38 14.27
CA ASP A 168 9.94 -22.03 13.09
C ASP A 168 8.89 -22.38 12.02
N LYS A 169 7.59 -22.33 12.36
CA LYS A 169 6.45 -22.50 11.45
C LYS A 169 5.94 -21.18 10.87
N THR A 170 6.39 -20.05 11.40
CA THR A 170 5.99 -18.75 10.87
C THR A 170 6.55 -18.57 9.47
N SER A 171 5.70 -18.73 8.46
CA SER A 171 6.06 -18.63 7.05
C SER A 171 5.91 -17.23 6.50
N MET A 172 5.10 -16.38 7.17
CA MET A 172 4.90 -14.99 6.74
C MET A 172 4.62 -14.07 7.92
N VAL A 173 5.24 -12.89 7.88
CA VAL A 173 4.83 -11.73 8.69
C VAL A 173 4.23 -10.70 7.72
N LEU A 174 2.95 -10.35 7.94
CA LEU A 174 2.21 -9.41 7.11
C LEU A 174 2.01 -8.11 7.88
N LEU A 175 2.62 -7.03 7.42
CA LEU A 175 2.59 -5.71 8.05
C LEU A 175 1.83 -4.69 7.20
N GLU A 176 1.18 -3.75 7.88
CA GLU A 176 0.61 -2.54 7.29
C GLU A 176 1.13 -1.33 8.09
N THR A 177 1.72 -0.34 7.42
CA THR A 177 2.28 0.83 8.11
C THR A 177 2.33 2.08 7.23
N PRO A 178 1.79 3.24 7.70
CA PRO A 178 0.87 3.36 8.82
C PRO A 178 -0.39 2.51 8.64
N THR A 179 -0.99 2.04 9.73
CA THR A 179 -2.21 1.22 9.67
C THR A 179 -3.44 2.05 9.32
N ASN A 180 -4.50 1.40 8.88
CA ASN A 180 -5.77 2.04 8.54
C ASN A 180 -6.92 1.38 9.34
N PRO A 181 -7.63 2.12 10.24
CA PRO A 181 -7.69 3.59 10.33
C PRO A 181 -6.93 4.21 11.50
N LEU A 182 -6.27 3.43 12.35
CA LEU A 182 -5.67 3.95 13.59
C LEU A 182 -4.33 4.66 13.40
N ILE A 183 -3.77 4.61 12.18
CA ILE A 183 -2.52 5.29 11.81
C ILE A 183 -1.35 4.90 12.72
N LYS A 184 -1.32 3.65 13.19
CA LYS A 184 -0.20 3.10 13.94
C LYS A 184 1.03 2.93 13.03
N VAL A 185 2.22 3.19 13.54
CA VAL A 185 3.48 2.99 12.79
C VAL A 185 4.22 1.78 13.34
N VAL A 186 4.73 0.96 12.43
CA VAL A 186 5.38 -0.32 12.73
C VAL A 186 6.88 -0.23 12.40
N ASP A 187 7.72 -0.76 13.28
CA ASP A 187 9.17 -0.84 13.07
C ASP A 187 9.51 -2.01 12.13
N ILE A 188 9.52 -1.71 10.81
CA ILE A 188 9.81 -2.73 9.79
C ILE A 188 11.17 -3.39 10.01
N PRO A 189 12.29 -2.66 10.19
CA PRO A 189 13.61 -3.26 10.38
C PRO A 189 13.67 -4.23 11.56
N GLN A 190 13.10 -3.83 12.69
CA GLN A 190 13.15 -4.64 13.89
C GLN A 190 12.32 -5.92 13.75
N ILE A 191 11.13 -5.83 13.15
CA ILE A 191 10.27 -6.99 12.93
C ILE A 191 10.84 -7.91 11.85
N ALA A 192 11.36 -7.36 10.75
CA ALA A 192 11.98 -8.17 9.70
C ALA A 192 13.17 -8.98 10.24
N THR A 193 14.03 -8.34 11.05
CA THR A 193 15.13 -9.02 11.72
C THR A 193 14.62 -10.16 12.60
N ALA A 194 13.62 -9.91 13.45
CA ALA A 194 13.07 -10.93 14.35
C ALA A 194 12.42 -12.09 13.59
N ALA A 195 11.69 -11.81 12.50
CA ALA A 195 11.07 -12.84 11.68
C ALA A 195 12.11 -13.75 11.01
N HIS A 196 13.16 -13.18 10.45
CA HIS A 196 14.23 -13.94 9.80
C HIS A 196 15.11 -14.71 10.81
N GLU A 197 15.27 -14.21 12.04
CA GLU A 197 15.93 -14.94 13.12
C GLU A 197 15.11 -16.16 13.57
N ALA A 198 13.78 -16.02 13.68
CA ALA A 198 12.90 -17.11 14.07
C ALA A 198 12.79 -18.20 13.01
N ASN A 199 12.68 -17.80 11.74
CA ASN A 199 12.68 -18.70 10.60
C ASN A 199 13.32 -17.98 9.37
N ALA A 200 14.48 -18.47 8.94
CA ALA A 200 15.21 -17.91 7.79
C ALA A 200 14.40 -17.93 6.46
N ASN A 201 13.36 -18.74 6.39
CA ASN A 201 12.46 -18.82 5.22
C ASN A 201 11.19 -17.97 5.40
N CYS A 202 10.99 -17.32 6.55
CA CYS A 202 9.87 -16.42 6.78
C CYS A 202 9.93 -15.26 5.80
N LEU A 203 8.80 -14.94 5.18
CA LEU A 203 8.66 -13.80 4.27
C LEU A 203 8.02 -12.64 5.01
N VAL A 204 8.67 -11.49 4.98
CA VAL A 204 8.11 -10.25 5.51
C VAL A 204 7.48 -9.47 4.36
N ALA A 205 6.14 -9.44 4.35
CA ALA A 205 5.34 -8.73 3.36
C ALA A 205 4.77 -7.44 3.98
N VAL A 206 4.95 -6.30 3.30
CA VAL A 206 4.52 -4.99 3.80
C VAL A 206 3.54 -4.35 2.82
N ASP A 207 2.36 -3.99 3.33
CA ASP A 207 1.43 -3.09 2.65
C ASP A 207 1.91 -1.65 2.80
N ASN A 208 2.37 -1.06 1.69
CA ASN A 208 2.88 0.32 1.62
C ASN A 208 1.87 1.30 1.00
N THR A 209 0.61 0.89 0.90
CA THR A 209 -0.43 1.70 0.22
C THR A 209 -0.61 3.08 0.83
N MET A 210 -0.42 3.23 2.14
CA MET A 210 -0.59 4.50 2.87
C MET A 210 0.49 5.55 2.60
N LEU A 211 1.67 5.13 2.12
CA LEU A 211 2.82 6.03 1.91
C LEU A 211 3.31 6.06 0.47
N SER A 212 3.09 5.01 -0.31
CA SER A 212 3.63 4.84 -1.65
C SER A 212 5.18 4.78 -1.69
N PRO A 213 5.80 4.37 -2.80
CA PRO A 213 7.26 4.32 -2.90
C PRO A 213 7.93 5.70 -2.85
N LEU A 214 7.15 6.77 -2.97
CA LEU A 214 7.67 8.13 -2.80
C LEU A 214 8.12 8.39 -1.36
N LEU A 215 7.34 7.95 -0.38
CA LEU A 215 7.56 8.29 1.03
C LEU A 215 8.22 7.17 1.84
N LEU A 216 7.97 5.91 1.50
CA LEU A 216 8.55 4.76 2.19
C LEU A 216 8.94 3.67 1.20
N ASN A 217 10.07 3.03 1.42
CA ASN A 217 10.51 1.87 0.65
C ASN A 217 10.81 0.68 1.56
N PRO A 218 9.83 -0.19 1.82
CA PRO A 218 10.00 -1.31 2.75
C PRO A 218 11.08 -2.32 2.36
N LEU A 219 11.38 -2.49 1.06
CA LEU A 219 12.46 -3.37 0.62
C LEU A 219 13.85 -2.90 1.08
N GLU A 220 14.04 -1.58 1.25
CA GLU A 220 15.28 -1.02 1.81
C GLU A 220 15.36 -1.21 3.34
N LEU A 221 14.25 -1.57 3.99
CA LEU A 221 14.11 -1.75 5.43
C LEU A 221 14.05 -3.23 5.87
N GLY A 222 14.31 -4.16 4.95
CA GLY A 222 14.39 -5.59 5.25
C GLY A 222 13.14 -6.40 4.93
N ALA A 223 12.09 -5.80 4.34
CA ALA A 223 10.98 -6.55 3.78
C ALA A 223 11.42 -7.40 2.58
N ASP A 224 10.81 -8.57 2.41
CA ASP A 224 11.02 -9.45 1.26
C ASP A 224 10.05 -9.11 0.13
N ILE A 225 8.83 -8.72 0.49
CA ILE A 225 7.75 -8.35 -0.43
C ILE A 225 7.19 -6.99 0.00
N VAL A 226 7.03 -6.09 -0.94
CA VAL A 226 6.17 -4.92 -0.77
C VAL A 226 4.99 -5.02 -1.72
N TYR A 227 3.80 -4.69 -1.23
CA TYR A 227 2.64 -4.59 -2.11
C TYR A 227 1.87 -3.30 -1.83
N GLU A 228 1.11 -2.87 -2.82
CA GLU A 228 0.31 -1.66 -2.74
C GLU A 228 -1.00 -1.81 -3.52
N SER A 229 -2.05 -1.18 -3.05
CA SER A 229 -3.20 -0.89 -3.88
C SER A 229 -2.86 0.25 -4.83
N GLY A 230 -2.60 -0.08 -6.09
CA GLY A 230 -2.36 0.91 -7.14
C GLY A 230 -3.55 1.86 -7.39
N THR A 231 -4.73 1.46 -6.92
CA THR A 231 -5.98 2.24 -6.89
C THR A 231 -5.86 3.56 -6.11
N LYS A 232 -4.92 3.62 -5.13
CA LYS A 232 -4.77 4.75 -4.21
C LYS A 232 -3.83 5.82 -4.77
N TYR A 233 -2.79 6.18 -4.05
CA TYR A 233 -1.86 7.24 -4.46
C TYR A 233 -1.22 7.04 -5.83
N LEU A 234 -0.91 5.80 -6.22
CA LEU A 234 -0.28 5.53 -7.51
C LEU A 234 -1.15 5.98 -8.69
N SER A 235 -2.46 5.64 -8.68
CA SER A 235 -3.43 6.17 -9.65
C SER A 235 -3.82 7.61 -9.33
N GLY A 236 -4.33 7.86 -8.12
CA GLY A 236 -4.69 9.16 -7.61
C GLY A 236 -5.98 9.77 -8.15
N HIS A 237 -6.79 9.07 -8.95
CA HIS A 237 -7.92 9.67 -9.68
C HIS A 237 -9.26 8.93 -9.55
N HIS A 238 -9.36 7.87 -8.72
CA HIS A 238 -10.57 7.04 -8.53
C HIS A 238 -11.14 6.39 -9.81
N ASP A 239 -10.34 6.25 -10.85
CA ASP A 239 -10.77 5.83 -12.20
C ASP A 239 -10.29 4.44 -12.58
N LEU A 240 -9.50 3.77 -11.73
CA LEU A 240 -9.07 2.39 -11.95
C LEU A 240 -8.84 1.63 -10.64
N MET A 241 -8.87 0.31 -10.73
CA MET A 241 -8.37 -0.59 -9.69
C MET A 241 -7.09 -1.28 -10.15
N ALA A 242 -6.09 -1.32 -9.27
CA ALA A 242 -4.85 -2.04 -9.53
C ALA A 242 -4.22 -2.50 -8.20
N GLY A 243 -3.40 -3.54 -8.29
CA GLY A 243 -2.47 -3.97 -7.25
C GLY A 243 -1.07 -4.03 -7.81
N VAL A 244 -0.10 -3.76 -6.96
CA VAL A 244 1.33 -3.83 -7.29
C VAL A 244 2.01 -4.73 -6.27
N ILE A 245 2.91 -5.59 -6.73
CA ILE A 245 3.79 -6.40 -5.89
C ILE A 245 5.22 -6.13 -6.35
N ALA A 246 6.16 -5.93 -5.44
CA ALA A 246 7.56 -5.74 -5.79
C ALA A 246 8.48 -6.53 -4.85
N VAL A 247 9.56 -7.07 -5.42
CA VAL A 247 10.51 -7.93 -4.73
C VAL A 247 11.93 -7.69 -5.24
N ASN A 248 12.93 -8.01 -4.40
CA ASN A 248 14.34 -8.01 -4.78
C ASN A 248 14.87 -9.41 -5.14
N ASP A 249 14.19 -10.46 -4.73
CA ASP A 249 14.53 -11.82 -5.09
C ASP A 249 13.79 -12.22 -6.37
N LEU A 250 14.55 -12.53 -7.43
CA LEU A 250 13.99 -12.88 -8.73
C LEU A 250 13.29 -14.26 -8.72
N GLU A 251 13.76 -15.21 -7.92
CA GLU A 251 13.12 -16.51 -7.77
C GLU A 251 11.77 -16.35 -7.07
N LEU A 252 11.71 -15.54 -6.01
CA LEU A 252 10.45 -15.16 -5.38
C LEU A 252 9.52 -14.45 -6.38
N GLY A 253 10.07 -13.60 -7.23
CA GLY A 253 9.34 -12.93 -8.31
C GLY A 253 8.71 -13.91 -9.29
N GLU A 254 9.41 -14.99 -9.68
CA GLU A 254 8.85 -16.05 -10.54
C GLU A 254 7.74 -16.83 -9.80
N ARG A 255 7.93 -17.14 -8.53
CA ARG A 255 6.91 -17.81 -7.71
C ARG A 255 5.63 -16.99 -7.58
N LEU A 256 5.74 -15.66 -7.52
CA LEU A 256 4.59 -14.74 -7.50
C LEU A 256 3.96 -14.56 -8.89
N TYR A 257 4.74 -14.61 -9.96
CA TYR A 257 4.24 -14.54 -11.33
C TYR A 257 3.38 -15.78 -11.69
N PHE A 258 3.75 -16.96 -11.22
CA PHE A 258 3.03 -18.19 -11.52
C PHE A 258 1.52 -18.11 -11.20
N PRO A 259 1.08 -17.77 -9.96
CA PRO A 259 -0.34 -17.66 -9.66
C PRO A 259 -1.04 -16.52 -10.42
N ILE A 260 -0.35 -15.45 -10.78
CA ILE A 260 -0.92 -14.38 -11.63
C ILE A 260 -1.28 -14.93 -13.01
N ASN A 261 -0.36 -15.63 -13.64
CA ASN A 261 -0.60 -16.24 -14.96
C ASN A 261 -1.66 -17.34 -14.88
N ALA A 262 -1.61 -18.19 -13.86
CA ALA A 262 -2.53 -19.30 -13.69
C ALA A 262 -3.98 -18.85 -13.42
N SER A 263 -4.17 -17.81 -12.61
CA SER A 263 -5.50 -17.27 -12.26
C SER A 263 -6.01 -16.21 -13.24
N GLY A 264 -5.12 -15.61 -14.03
CA GLY A 264 -5.48 -14.56 -14.99
C GLY A 264 -5.76 -13.19 -14.35
N CYS A 265 -5.26 -12.93 -13.14
CA CYS A 265 -5.52 -11.68 -12.41
C CYS A 265 -4.58 -10.51 -12.79
N GLY A 266 -3.73 -10.67 -13.81
CA GLY A 266 -2.85 -9.60 -14.30
C GLY A 266 -3.62 -8.36 -14.75
N LEU A 267 -3.04 -7.18 -14.55
CA LEU A 267 -3.66 -5.90 -14.90
C LEU A 267 -3.85 -5.78 -16.43
N SER A 268 -4.96 -5.20 -16.85
CA SER A 268 -5.27 -4.99 -18.28
C SER A 268 -4.28 -4.00 -18.92
N PRO A 269 -4.08 -4.02 -20.25
CA PRO A 269 -3.21 -3.05 -20.92
C PRO A 269 -3.68 -1.61 -20.75
N PHE A 270 -4.98 -1.35 -20.85
CA PHE A 270 -5.55 -0.02 -20.69
C PHE A 270 -5.37 0.51 -19.27
N ASP A 271 -5.69 -0.31 -18.26
CA ASP A 271 -5.49 0.07 -16.85
C ASP A 271 -3.99 0.24 -16.51
N SER A 272 -3.12 -0.55 -17.13
CA SER A 272 -1.67 -0.38 -17.00
C SER A 272 -1.21 0.99 -17.52
N TRP A 273 -1.77 1.43 -18.63
CA TRP A 273 -1.48 2.74 -19.20
C TRP A 273 -2.02 3.88 -18.31
N LEU A 274 -3.25 3.74 -17.78
CA LEU A 274 -3.84 4.72 -16.85
C LEU A 274 -3.02 4.79 -15.55
N LEU A 275 -2.61 3.66 -14.99
CA LEU A 275 -1.79 3.64 -13.79
C LEU A 275 -0.44 4.34 -14.03
N MET A 276 0.22 4.08 -15.17
CA MET A 276 1.45 4.76 -15.56
C MET A 276 1.27 6.28 -15.62
N ARG A 277 0.13 6.74 -16.16
CA ARG A 277 -0.20 8.16 -16.21
C ARG A 277 -0.35 8.76 -14.82
N GLY A 278 -1.02 8.06 -13.90
CA GLY A 278 -1.16 8.46 -12.49
C GLY A 278 0.18 8.56 -11.77
N VAL A 279 1.04 7.55 -11.94
CA VAL A 279 2.38 7.48 -11.31
C VAL A 279 3.23 8.69 -11.67
N LYS A 280 3.18 9.18 -12.91
CA LYS A 280 3.98 10.35 -13.34
C LYS A 280 3.68 11.63 -12.57
N THR A 281 2.50 11.77 -11.98
CA THR A 281 2.12 12.94 -11.18
C THR A 281 2.11 12.68 -9.68
N LEU A 282 2.55 11.49 -9.23
CA LEU A 282 2.50 11.09 -7.83
C LEU A 282 3.15 12.13 -6.92
N LYS A 283 4.35 12.61 -7.26
CA LYS A 283 5.08 13.55 -6.40
C LYS A 283 4.34 14.87 -6.21
N VAL A 284 3.92 15.53 -7.28
CA VAL A 284 3.25 16.84 -7.20
C VAL A 284 1.91 16.76 -6.47
N ARG A 285 1.20 15.63 -6.60
CA ARG A 285 -0.04 15.38 -5.85
C ARG A 285 0.24 15.15 -4.37
N LEU A 286 1.14 14.23 -4.06
CA LEU A 286 1.38 13.83 -2.67
C LEU A 286 2.08 14.91 -1.86
N ASP A 287 2.96 15.72 -2.47
CA ASP A 287 3.55 16.89 -1.80
C ASP A 287 2.46 17.89 -1.37
N GLN A 288 1.50 18.21 -2.26
CA GLN A 288 0.38 19.09 -1.94
C GLN A 288 -0.54 18.46 -0.89
N GLN A 289 -0.88 17.18 -1.06
CA GLN A 289 -1.74 16.46 -0.11
C GLN A 289 -1.14 16.42 1.29
N GLN A 290 0.17 16.19 1.43
CA GLN A 290 0.85 16.21 2.73
C GLN A 290 0.83 17.60 3.37
N THR A 291 1.09 18.64 2.56
CA THR A 291 1.03 20.04 3.05
C THR A 291 -0.36 20.35 3.61
N ASN A 292 -1.40 19.98 2.88
CA ASN A 292 -2.78 20.15 3.32
C ASN A 292 -3.08 19.34 4.58
N ALA A 293 -2.67 18.05 4.60
CA ALA A 293 -2.91 17.16 5.74
C ALA A 293 -2.24 17.66 7.02
N GLN A 294 -1.03 18.19 6.94
CA GLN A 294 -0.32 18.76 8.08
C GLN A 294 -1.11 19.92 8.69
N ARG A 295 -1.55 20.89 7.87
CA ARG A 295 -2.32 22.05 8.32
C ARG A 295 -3.66 21.65 8.93
N ILE A 296 -4.35 20.67 8.34
CA ILE A 296 -5.62 20.16 8.86
C ILE A 296 -5.42 19.41 10.18
N ALA A 297 -4.37 18.62 10.31
CA ALA A 297 -4.04 17.91 11.54
C ALA A 297 -3.74 18.90 12.69
N GLU A 298 -2.94 19.93 12.42
CA GLU A 298 -2.63 21.01 13.38
C GLU A 298 -3.87 21.81 13.75
N PHE A 299 -4.74 22.10 12.79
CA PHE A 299 -6.03 22.76 13.05
C PHE A 299 -6.88 21.92 14.01
N LEU A 300 -7.06 20.63 13.77
CA LEU A 300 -7.84 19.75 14.65
C LEU A 300 -7.21 19.62 16.04
N GLU A 301 -5.89 19.45 16.12
CA GLU A 301 -5.17 19.35 17.39
C GLU A 301 -5.29 20.64 18.23
N SER A 302 -5.20 21.81 17.59
CA SER A 302 -5.36 23.10 18.26
C SER A 302 -6.77 23.34 18.82
N HIS A 303 -7.77 22.61 18.30
CA HIS A 303 -9.15 22.62 18.80
C HIS A 303 -9.44 21.53 19.84
N GLY A 304 -8.39 20.80 20.30
CA GLY A 304 -8.48 19.83 21.38
C GLY A 304 -8.90 18.43 20.97
N PHE A 305 -8.98 18.13 19.68
CA PHE A 305 -9.26 16.78 19.21
C PHE A 305 -8.03 15.86 19.37
N LYS A 306 -8.27 14.60 19.68
CA LYS A 306 -7.23 13.57 19.64
C LYS A 306 -6.99 13.14 18.20
N VAL A 307 -5.93 13.67 17.61
CA VAL A 307 -5.58 13.46 16.20
C VAL A 307 -4.52 12.36 16.08
N ARG A 308 -4.70 11.48 15.11
CA ARG A 308 -3.70 10.48 14.69
C ARG A 308 -3.17 10.86 13.32
N TYR A 309 -1.97 11.38 13.29
CA TYR A 309 -1.25 11.73 12.07
C TYR A 309 0.26 11.70 12.32
N PRO A 310 1.07 10.94 11.56
CA PRO A 310 2.49 10.77 11.86
C PRO A 310 3.31 12.06 11.70
N GLY A 311 2.76 13.09 11.06
CA GLY A 311 3.37 14.43 10.93
C GLY A 311 3.25 15.28 12.19
N LEU A 312 2.42 14.93 13.17
CA LEU A 312 2.30 15.65 14.44
C LEU A 312 3.32 15.13 15.46
N ARG A 313 3.96 16.03 16.19
CA ARG A 313 4.89 15.66 17.27
C ARG A 313 4.23 14.92 18.43
N SER A 314 2.92 15.09 18.60
CA SER A 314 2.09 14.37 19.56
C SER A 314 1.84 12.90 19.20
N HIS A 315 2.11 12.49 17.94
CA HIS A 315 1.93 11.11 17.53
C HIS A 315 2.91 10.19 18.29
N PRO A 316 2.44 9.07 18.88
CA PRO A 316 3.29 8.21 19.73
C PRO A 316 4.54 7.69 19.04
N GLN A 317 4.44 7.38 17.75
CA GLN A 317 5.54 6.86 16.94
C GLN A 317 6.14 7.93 16.00
N TYR A 318 6.04 9.22 16.32
CA TYR A 318 6.59 10.31 15.48
C TYR A 318 8.07 10.08 15.12
N ALA A 319 8.91 9.82 16.11
CA ALA A 319 10.35 9.61 15.90
C ALA A 319 10.64 8.38 15.05
N LEU A 320 9.95 7.26 15.31
CA LEU A 320 10.07 6.03 14.53
C LEU A 320 9.65 6.28 13.08
N HIS A 321 8.52 6.94 12.85
CA HIS A 321 8.05 7.25 11.50
C HIS A 321 9.10 8.02 10.70
N HIS A 322 9.64 9.11 11.28
CA HIS A 322 10.62 9.97 10.62
C HIS A 322 12.02 9.33 10.46
N SER A 323 12.29 8.22 11.16
CA SER A 323 13.53 7.45 10.93
C SER A 323 13.44 6.55 9.69
N MET A 324 12.23 6.21 9.23
CA MET A 324 12.01 5.31 8.11
C MET A 324 11.42 6.01 6.87
N ALA A 325 10.50 6.95 7.09
CA ALA A 325 9.72 7.58 6.03
C ALA A 325 10.22 8.99 5.70
N ARG A 326 10.03 9.38 4.43
CA ARG A 326 10.41 10.70 3.89
C ARG A 326 9.28 11.73 4.01
N GLY A 327 8.13 11.33 4.55
CA GLY A 327 6.95 12.16 4.75
C GLY A 327 5.82 11.36 5.41
N SER A 328 4.73 12.04 5.74
CA SER A 328 3.69 11.51 6.65
C SER A 328 2.43 11.04 5.94
N GLY A 329 2.39 11.11 4.59
CA GLY A 329 1.18 10.79 3.83
C GLY A 329 0.08 11.84 3.99
N ALA A 330 -1.13 11.50 3.56
CA ALA A 330 -2.25 12.43 3.58
C ALA A 330 -3.55 11.80 4.12
N VAL A 331 -3.42 10.80 4.96
CA VAL A 331 -4.53 10.21 5.71
C VAL A 331 -4.30 10.46 7.19
N LEU A 332 -5.32 10.99 7.85
CA LEU A 332 -5.33 11.21 9.29
C LEU A 332 -6.68 10.76 9.87
N SER A 333 -6.73 10.54 11.17
CA SER A 333 -7.98 10.28 11.86
C SER A 333 -8.03 11.03 13.17
N PHE A 334 -9.25 11.30 13.66
CA PHE A 334 -9.46 11.96 14.93
C PHE A 334 -10.72 11.45 15.64
N GLU A 335 -10.76 11.61 16.96
CA GLU A 335 -11.87 11.21 17.83
C GLU A 335 -12.61 12.46 18.29
N THR A 336 -13.95 12.40 18.33
CA THR A 336 -14.80 13.49 18.83
C THR A 336 -15.29 13.26 20.25
N GLY A 337 -15.19 12.04 20.76
CA GLY A 337 -15.73 11.61 22.05
C GLY A 337 -17.21 11.22 22.02
N ASP A 338 -17.92 11.44 20.89
CA ASP A 338 -19.34 11.12 20.74
C ASP A 338 -19.67 10.70 19.30
N VAL A 339 -20.27 9.54 19.15
CA VAL A 339 -20.62 8.95 17.83
C VAL A 339 -21.62 9.83 17.07
N GLY A 340 -22.62 10.40 17.75
CA GLY A 340 -23.62 11.27 17.13
C GLY A 340 -23.03 12.60 16.67
N VAL A 341 -22.04 13.13 17.38
CA VAL A 341 -21.26 14.30 16.94
C VAL A 341 -20.50 13.95 15.67
N SER A 342 -19.82 12.81 15.65
CA SER A 342 -19.07 12.35 14.46
C SER A 342 -19.96 12.20 13.23
N GLU A 343 -21.16 11.62 13.40
CA GLU A 343 -22.14 11.50 12.31
C GLU A 343 -22.54 12.87 11.76
N ARG A 344 -22.89 13.82 12.64
CA ARG A 344 -23.27 15.17 12.20
C ARG A 344 -22.13 15.90 11.49
N ILE A 345 -20.87 15.73 11.93
CA ILE A 345 -19.72 16.32 11.24
C ILE A 345 -19.63 15.76 9.81
N VAL A 346 -19.66 14.43 9.69
CA VAL A 346 -19.53 13.75 8.39
C VAL A 346 -20.65 14.15 7.43
N GLU A 347 -21.90 14.22 7.92
CA GLU A 347 -23.07 14.60 7.12
C GLU A 347 -23.12 16.10 6.77
N SER A 348 -22.48 16.96 7.58
CA SER A 348 -22.47 18.42 7.37
C SER A 348 -21.35 18.88 6.43
N ALA A 349 -20.29 18.10 6.26
CA ALA A 349 -19.20 18.43 5.35
C ALA A 349 -19.67 18.49 3.90
N LYS A 350 -19.20 19.46 3.13
CA LYS A 350 -19.61 19.68 1.72
C LYS A 350 -18.51 19.43 0.72
N LEU A 351 -17.28 19.82 1.03
CA LEU A 351 -16.11 19.59 0.18
C LEU A 351 -15.53 18.20 0.41
N TRP A 352 -15.74 17.64 1.60
CA TRP A 352 -15.31 16.29 1.95
C TRP A 352 -16.35 15.27 1.51
N ALA A 353 -16.09 14.54 0.44
CA ALA A 353 -17.02 13.52 -0.03
C ALA A 353 -17.07 12.33 0.95
N ILE A 354 -18.29 11.92 1.33
CA ILE A 354 -18.49 10.75 2.18
C ILE A 354 -18.20 9.50 1.35
N SER A 355 -17.06 8.88 1.57
CA SER A 355 -16.67 7.68 0.81
C SER A 355 -15.63 6.85 1.55
N VAL A 356 -15.58 5.56 1.21
CA VAL A 356 -14.42 4.69 1.46
C VAL A 356 -13.30 5.08 0.50
N SER A 357 -12.11 4.52 0.67
CA SER A 357 -10.91 4.79 -0.13
C SER A 357 -10.07 5.97 0.42
N PHE A 358 -8.99 6.29 -0.29
CA PHE A 358 -8.07 7.40 -0.02
C PHE A 358 -7.08 7.57 -1.19
N GLY A 359 -6.23 8.58 -1.11
CA GLY A 359 -5.08 8.76 -2.01
C GLY A 359 -5.40 9.38 -3.36
N CYS A 360 -6.61 9.93 -3.53
CA CYS A 360 -7.02 10.64 -4.74
C CYS A 360 -6.87 12.16 -4.60
N VAL A 361 -7.08 12.87 -5.71
CA VAL A 361 -6.96 14.33 -5.80
C VAL A 361 -8.02 15.06 -4.97
N ASN A 362 -9.21 14.49 -4.76
CA ASN A 362 -10.26 15.08 -3.94
C ASN A 362 -10.29 14.52 -2.52
N SER A 363 -10.70 15.34 -1.58
CA SER A 363 -10.78 15.03 -0.15
C SER A 363 -11.97 14.15 0.20
N LEU A 364 -11.75 13.18 1.09
CA LEU A 364 -12.77 12.24 1.55
C LEU A 364 -12.88 12.24 3.07
N ILE A 365 -14.09 12.03 3.58
CA ILE A 365 -14.41 11.84 4.98
C ILE A 365 -15.16 10.52 5.19
N SER A 366 -14.89 9.84 6.29
CA SER A 366 -15.59 8.59 6.62
C SER A 366 -15.57 8.28 8.10
N MET A 367 -16.54 7.47 8.55
CA MET A 367 -16.52 6.78 9.84
C MET A 367 -16.17 5.31 9.60
N PRO A 368 -14.91 4.87 9.82
CA PRO A 368 -14.45 3.53 9.49
C PRO A 368 -15.29 2.41 10.10
N CYS A 369 -15.70 2.53 11.36
CA CYS A 369 -16.51 1.51 12.05
C CYS A 369 -17.87 1.27 11.40
N ARG A 370 -18.41 2.25 10.67
CA ARG A 370 -19.69 2.14 9.95
C ARG A 370 -19.55 1.89 8.47
N MET A 371 -18.34 1.99 7.92
CA MET A 371 -18.06 1.88 6.49
C MET A 371 -17.04 0.79 6.19
N SER A 372 -15.78 1.11 6.09
CA SER A 372 -14.72 0.18 5.64
C SER A 372 -14.44 -0.97 6.60
N HIS A 373 -14.73 -0.82 7.89
CA HIS A 373 -14.54 -1.80 8.96
C HIS A 373 -15.85 -2.30 9.57
N ALA A 374 -16.99 -1.99 8.96
CA ALA A 374 -18.32 -2.44 9.42
C ALA A 374 -18.48 -3.97 9.46
N SER A 375 -17.68 -4.70 8.68
CA SER A 375 -17.66 -6.17 8.68
C SER A 375 -16.94 -6.79 9.89
N ILE A 376 -16.22 -6.01 10.68
CA ILE A 376 -15.60 -6.45 11.93
C ILE A 376 -16.67 -6.29 13.03
N ASP A 377 -16.94 -7.35 13.78
CA ASP A 377 -17.94 -7.31 14.85
C ASP A 377 -17.52 -6.36 15.99
N ALA A 378 -18.52 -5.84 16.72
CA ALA A 378 -18.31 -4.83 17.75
C ALA A 378 -17.37 -5.30 18.88
N LYS A 379 -17.39 -6.59 19.23
CA LYS A 379 -16.50 -7.15 20.26
C LYS A 379 -15.05 -7.09 19.79
N THR A 380 -14.78 -7.54 18.59
CA THR A 380 -13.44 -7.49 17.98
C THR A 380 -12.94 -6.05 17.82
N ARG A 381 -13.82 -5.08 17.44
CA ARG A 381 -13.44 -3.66 17.39
C ARG A 381 -13.06 -3.14 18.79
N ALA A 382 -13.81 -3.49 19.83
CA ALA A 382 -13.50 -3.10 21.20
C ALA A 382 -12.17 -3.71 21.70
N GLU A 383 -11.93 -4.98 21.41
CA GLU A 383 -10.65 -5.67 21.74
C GLU A 383 -9.44 -5.02 21.05
N ARG A 384 -9.65 -4.49 19.84
CA ARG A 384 -8.62 -3.76 19.05
C ARG A 384 -8.55 -2.27 19.38
N ALA A 385 -9.27 -1.81 20.40
CA ALA A 385 -9.33 -0.41 20.82
C ALA A 385 -9.66 0.57 19.67
N MET A 386 -10.56 0.16 18.74
CA MET A 386 -11.01 0.97 17.62
C MET A 386 -12.20 1.84 18.06
N PRO A 387 -12.06 3.18 18.16
CA PRO A 387 -13.13 4.06 18.64
C PRO A 387 -14.28 4.11 17.64
N GLU A 388 -15.50 3.96 18.13
CA GLU A 388 -16.71 4.01 17.29
C GLU A 388 -16.98 5.42 16.72
N ASP A 389 -16.51 6.45 17.39
CA ASP A 389 -16.60 7.88 17.01
C ASP A 389 -15.46 8.35 16.10
N LEU A 390 -14.55 7.45 15.70
CA LEU A 390 -13.42 7.81 14.87
C LEU A 390 -13.85 8.32 13.50
N ILE A 391 -13.40 9.51 13.14
CA ILE A 391 -13.49 10.07 11.79
C ILE A 391 -12.13 9.93 11.11
N ARG A 392 -12.12 9.42 9.87
CA ARG A 392 -10.93 9.39 9.02
C ARG A 392 -11.07 10.41 7.89
N LEU A 393 -10.07 11.25 7.74
CA LEU A 393 -9.90 12.21 6.66
C LEU A 393 -8.83 11.71 5.69
N CYS A 394 -9.14 11.76 4.40
CA CYS A 394 -8.20 11.50 3.33
C CYS A 394 -8.08 12.79 2.52
N VAL A 395 -6.93 13.43 2.63
CA VAL A 395 -6.76 14.81 2.17
C VAL A 395 -6.35 14.83 0.70
N GLY A 396 -7.05 15.64 -0.08
CA GLY A 396 -6.79 15.90 -1.49
C GLY A 396 -5.87 17.09 -1.74
N ILE A 397 -5.94 17.61 -2.98
CA ILE A 397 -5.11 18.72 -3.44
C ILE A 397 -5.88 20.05 -3.52
N GLU A 398 -7.10 20.10 -3.05
CA GLU A 398 -7.91 21.32 -3.00
C GLU A 398 -7.19 22.42 -2.20
N ASP A 399 -7.66 23.65 -2.30
CA ASP A 399 -7.17 24.73 -1.45
C ASP A 399 -7.40 24.37 0.03
N VAL A 400 -6.35 24.48 0.82
CA VAL A 400 -6.38 24.00 2.21
C VAL A 400 -7.23 24.90 3.12
N ASP A 401 -7.33 26.19 2.81
CA ASP A 401 -8.15 27.12 3.60
C ASP A 401 -9.63 26.82 3.35
N ASP A 402 -10.04 26.50 2.11
CA ASP A 402 -11.39 26.03 1.80
C ASP A 402 -11.73 24.73 2.54
N LEU A 403 -10.81 23.77 2.59
CA LEU A 403 -10.99 22.51 3.30
C LEU A 403 -11.15 22.72 4.82
N ILE A 404 -10.36 23.61 5.41
CA ILE A 404 -10.41 23.94 6.84
C ILE A 404 -11.70 24.68 7.15
N ASP A 405 -12.13 25.61 6.31
CA ASP A 405 -13.37 26.38 6.53
C ASP A 405 -14.61 25.49 6.43
N ASP A 406 -14.65 24.56 5.47
CA ASP A 406 -15.72 23.58 5.40
C ASP A 406 -15.75 22.66 6.63
N LEU A 407 -14.59 22.18 7.07
CA LEU A 407 -14.48 21.36 8.27
C LEU A 407 -14.86 22.13 9.53
N ARG A 408 -14.39 23.38 9.68
CA ARG A 408 -14.77 24.27 10.80
C ARG A 408 -16.28 24.46 10.85
N ARG A 409 -16.91 24.75 9.72
CA ARG A 409 -18.37 24.87 9.61
C ARG A 409 -19.08 23.59 10.05
N ALA A 410 -18.61 22.43 9.61
CA ALA A 410 -19.18 21.13 9.99
C ALA A 410 -19.02 20.86 11.49
N LEU A 411 -17.86 21.17 12.08
CA LEU A 411 -17.59 21.03 13.52
C LEU A 411 -18.53 21.94 14.37
N VAL A 412 -18.74 23.17 13.94
CA VAL A 412 -19.66 24.12 14.62
C VAL A 412 -21.10 23.62 14.51
N GLN A 413 -21.56 23.22 13.32
CA GLN A 413 -22.91 22.69 13.11
C GLN A 413 -23.19 21.43 13.92
N ALA A 414 -22.19 20.58 14.09
CA ALA A 414 -22.30 19.38 14.91
C ALA A 414 -22.25 19.65 16.43
N GLY A 415 -21.91 20.87 16.85
CA GLY A 415 -21.72 21.23 18.26
C GLY A 415 -20.42 20.67 18.86
N ALA A 416 -19.43 20.35 18.02
CA ALA A 416 -18.16 19.81 18.46
C ALA A 416 -17.19 20.90 18.98
N VAL A 417 -17.34 22.12 18.50
CA VAL A 417 -16.59 23.30 18.94
C VAL A 417 -17.55 24.47 19.17
N ASN A 418 -17.25 25.29 20.17
CA ASN A 418 -18.00 26.53 20.41
C ASN A 418 -17.42 27.62 19.50
N VAL A 419 -18.29 28.41 18.89
CA VAL A 419 -17.90 29.63 18.16
C VAL A 419 -17.33 30.63 19.13
N ARG A 420 -16.08 31.03 19.03
CA ARG A 420 -15.57 32.23 19.66
C ARG A 420 -16.05 33.42 18.84
N LEU A 421 -16.54 34.45 19.51
CA LEU A 421 -17.06 35.68 18.87
C LEU A 421 -16.01 36.34 17.96
N ASP A 422 -14.72 36.13 18.26
CA ASP A 422 -13.59 36.66 17.49
C ASP A 422 -13.44 36.01 16.08
N ASP A 423 -14.02 34.82 15.88
CA ASP A 423 -13.97 34.11 14.60
C ASP A 423 -15.06 34.59 13.60
N ILE A 424 -16.05 35.33 14.08
CA ILE A 424 -17.14 35.85 13.25
C ILE A 424 -16.75 37.15 12.54
N GLU A 425 -15.88 37.96 13.14
CA GLU A 425 -15.44 39.24 12.59
C GLU A 425 -14.37 39.07 11.46
N ALA A 426 -13.67 37.97 11.43
CA ALA A 426 -12.66 37.68 10.38
C ALA A 426 -13.24 37.14 9.06
N SER A 427 -14.58 36.86 9.03
CA SER A 427 -15.26 36.24 7.88
C SER A 427 -16.18 37.23 7.13
N GLN A 428 -16.20 38.51 7.51
CA GLN A 428 -16.85 39.60 6.80
C GLN A 428 -15.83 40.50 6.08
#